data_af8a2fee17abb06c4fc486c9c7dfa455
#
_entry.id   af8a2fee17abb06c4fc486c9c7dfa455
#
_cell.length_a   1.000
_cell.length_b   1.000
_cell.length_c   1.000
_cell.angle_alpha   90.00
_cell.angle_beta   90.00
_cell.angle_gamma   90.00
#
_symmetry.space_group_name_H-M   'P 1'
#
loop_
_entity.id
_entity.type
_entity.pdbx_description
1 polymer ?
#
loop_
_entity_poly.entity_id
_entity_poly.type
_entity_poly.pdbx_seq_one_letter_code
_entity_poly.pdbx_strand_id
1 'polypeptide(L)'
;MNAVVPFTDMEKMAGTLARNGLFGTKDPQVLLSLMLIAQAEGLHPATVAVDYDVIQGKPAKKPAAMLRDFIKNGGRVEWHALSDEVADATFSHPSGGTVRVKWDMAKAAKAQLGGRDMWKKYPSAMLRSRCVAEAMRAVFPAATGGLYTPEEVRDMTPVDNSRPDDIVGEVVSEDDLLRRDLAVTEFREALEADVEEEQKAAMVFAVHSKHATDEPFYRLMWAVLGSRERSAIKAYVAQAKAARETVLANGRAA
;
A
#
# COMPACT_ATOMS: atom_id res chain seq x y z
N MET A 1 12.67 -23.19 -20.29
CA MET A 1 11.55 -23.11 -19.32
C MET A 1 12.17 -23.17 -17.94
N ASN A 2 11.94 -22.17 -17.08
CA ASN A 2 12.35 -22.28 -15.68
C ASN A 2 11.48 -23.35 -15.01
N ALA A 3 12.12 -24.22 -14.21
CA ALA A 3 11.36 -25.20 -13.42
C ALA A 3 10.41 -24.46 -12.47
N VAL A 4 9.16 -24.92 -12.40
CA VAL A 4 8.19 -24.40 -11.44
C VAL A 4 8.67 -24.78 -10.04
N VAL A 5 8.89 -23.78 -9.19
CA VAL A 5 9.26 -24.02 -7.79
C VAL A 5 8.01 -24.40 -7.01
N PRO A 6 8.01 -25.51 -6.26
CA PRO A 6 6.87 -25.92 -5.44
C PRO A 6 6.52 -24.85 -4.39
N PHE A 7 5.25 -24.71 -4.08
CA PHE A 7 4.75 -23.72 -3.13
C PHE A 7 5.44 -23.81 -1.76
N THR A 8 5.58 -25.03 -1.24
CA THR A 8 6.27 -25.28 0.05
C THR A 8 7.73 -24.84 0.07
N ASP A 9 8.41 -24.89 -1.07
CA ASP A 9 9.81 -24.43 -1.17
C ASP A 9 9.85 -22.89 -1.27
N MET A 10 8.87 -22.28 -1.95
CA MET A 10 8.71 -20.82 -1.93
C MET A 10 8.42 -20.29 -0.53
N GLU A 11 7.60 -20.96 0.27
CA GLU A 11 7.35 -20.57 1.67
C GLU A 11 8.64 -20.59 2.51
N LYS A 12 9.46 -21.63 2.38
CA LYS A 12 10.76 -21.72 3.06
C LYS A 12 11.71 -20.60 2.60
N MET A 13 11.74 -20.32 1.30
CA MET A 13 12.53 -19.22 0.74
C MET A 13 12.05 -17.87 1.28
N ALA A 14 10.74 -17.60 1.26
CA ALA A 14 10.16 -16.38 1.77
C ALA A 14 10.48 -16.18 3.26
N GLY A 15 10.32 -17.22 4.08
CA GLY A 15 10.71 -17.18 5.50
C GLY A 15 12.18 -16.90 5.74
N THR A 16 13.06 -17.41 4.87
CA THR A 16 14.51 -17.17 4.96
C THR A 16 14.85 -15.72 4.57
N LEU A 17 14.29 -15.22 3.49
CA LEU A 17 14.52 -13.85 3.01
C LEU A 17 13.95 -12.80 3.97
N ALA A 18 12.76 -13.06 4.56
CA ALA A 18 12.13 -12.18 5.54
C ALA A 18 13.01 -11.96 6.78
N ARG A 19 13.62 -13.03 7.30
CA ARG A 19 14.53 -12.93 8.46
C ARG A 19 15.70 -11.97 8.24
N ASN A 20 16.20 -11.89 7.02
CA ASN A 20 17.35 -11.04 6.68
C ASN A 20 16.96 -9.57 6.48
N GLY A 21 15.67 -9.24 6.30
CA GLY A 21 15.19 -7.87 6.11
C GLY A 21 15.74 -7.16 4.86
N LEU A 22 16.37 -7.89 3.94
CA LEU A 22 17.13 -7.34 2.81
C LEU A 22 16.24 -6.68 1.74
N PHE A 23 14.93 -6.92 1.77
CA PHE A 23 14.00 -6.55 0.69
C PHE A 23 12.92 -5.56 1.11
N GLY A 24 13.21 -4.74 2.13
CA GLY A 24 12.30 -3.71 2.61
C GLY A 24 11.07 -4.23 3.37
N THR A 25 10.95 -5.55 3.52
CA THR A 25 9.91 -6.18 4.34
C THR A 25 10.49 -7.35 5.14
N LYS A 26 9.97 -7.54 6.36
CA LYS A 26 10.24 -8.73 7.20
C LYS A 26 9.07 -9.70 7.19
N ASP A 27 8.03 -9.41 6.42
CA ASP A 27 6.84 -10.23 6.31
C ASP A 27 7.04 -11.32 5.24
N PRO A 28 7.08 -12.61 5.62
CA PRO A 28 7.24 -13.70 4.68
C PRO A 28 6.05 -13.85 3.73
N GLN A 29 4.83 -13.44 4.12
CA GLN A 29 3.65 -13.54 3.27
C GLN A 29 3.70 -12.54 2.11
N VAL A 30 4.22 -11.34 2.36
CA VAL A 30 4.44 -10.34 1.31
C VAL A 30 5.47 -10.84 0.31
N LEU A 31 6.58 -11.43 0.78
CA LEU A 31 7.60 -12.01 -0.08
C LEU A 31 7.08 -13.21 -0.89
N LEU A 32 6.29 -14.08 -0.26
CA LEU A 32 5.65 -15.22 -0.92
C LEU A 32 4.71 -14.76 -2.04
N SER A 33 3.91 -13.73 -1.79
CA SER A 33 3.02 -13.14 -2.81
C SER A 33 3.81 -12.61 -4.01
N LEU A 34 4.93 -11.92 -3.78
CA LEU A 34 5.82 -11.46 -4.86
C LEU A 34 6.45 -12.64 -5.62
N MET A 35 6.84 -13.70 -4.92
CA MET A 35 7.40 -14.91 -5.53
C MET A 35 6.38 -15.60 -6.45
N LEU A 36 5.11 -15.63 -6.06
CA LEU A 36 4.02 -16.14 -6.89
C LEU A 36 3.83 -15.29 -8.16
N ILE A 37 3.88 -13.96 -8.03
CA ILE A 37 3.83 -13.04 -9.19
C ILE A 37 5.01 -13.31 -10.12
N ALA A 38 6.23 -13.38 -9.59
CA ALA A 38 7.43 -13.64 -10.41
C ALA A 38 7.33 -14.98 -11.13
N GLN A 39 6.86 -16.04 -10.47
CA GLN A 39 6.68 -17.34 -11.09
C GLN A 39 5.60 -17.31 -12.18
N ALA A 40 4.52 -16.59 -11.98
CA ALA A 40 3.48 -16.39 -12.99
C ALA A 40 4.01 -15.63 -14.22
N GLU A 41 4.97 -14.70 -14.03
CA GLU A 41 5.68 -14.02 -15.12
C GLU A 41 6.78 -14.90 -15.78
N GLY A 42 6.92 -16.17 -15.40
CA GLY A 42 7.95 -17.08 -15.90
C GLY A 42 9.35 -16.78 -15.37
N LEU A 43 9.46 -15.99 -14.31
CA LEU A 43 10.71 -15.69 -13.62
C LEU A 43 10.95 -16.68 -12.48
N HIS A 44 12.21 -16.84 -12.07
CA HIS A 44 12.50 -17.63 -10.88
C HIS A 44 12.07 -16.84 -9.61
N PRO A 45 11.35 -17.45 -8.66
CA PRO A 45 10.87 -16.76 -7.45
C PRO A 45 11.95 -16.00 -6.66
N ALA A 46 13.18 -16.44 -6.68
CA ALA A 46 14.28 -15.75 -6.02
C ALA A 46 14.63 -14.37 -6.62
N THR A 47 14.15 -14.05 -7.83
CA THR A 47 14.41 -12.76 -8.47
C THR A 47 13.65 -11.61 -7.80
N VAL A 48 12.62 -11.91 -7.02
CA VAL A 48 11.81 -10.88 -6.35
C VAL A 48 12.62 -9.88 -5.57
N ALA A 49 13.68 -10.36 -4.94
CA ALA A 49 14.62 -9.57 -4.17
C ALA A 49 15.32 -8.46 -4.98
N VAL A 50 15.57 -8.73 -6.26
CA VAL A 50 16.28 -7.82 -7.16
C VAL A 50 15.28 -6.96 -7.95
N ASP A 51 14.16 -7.53 -8.33
CA ASP A 51 13.25 -6.98 -9.32
C ASP A 51 12.11 -6.14 -8.75
N TYR A 52 11.76 -6.39 -7.49
CA TYR A 52 10.61 -5.74 -6.85
C TYR A 52 11.02 -5.01 -5.57
N ASP A 53 10.20 -4.04 -5.20
CA ASP A 53 10.19 -3.39 -3.88
C ASP A 53 8.76 -3.42 -3.33
N VAL A 54 8.63 -3.31 -2.01
CA VAL A 54 7.34 -3.09 -1.35
C VAL A 54 7.35 -1.68 -0.78
N ILE A 55 6.50 -0.83 -1.32
CA ILE A 55 6.39 0.58 -0.92
C ILE A 55 5.00 0.79 -0.32
N GLN A 56 4.94 1.07 0.97
CA GLN A 56 3.66 1.29 1.69
C GLN A 56 2.68 0.12 1.48
N GLY A 57 3.15 -1.12 1.62
CA GLY A 57 2.33 -2.33 1.42
C GLY A 57 2.03 -2.67 -0.05
N LYS A 58 2.41 -1.84 -1.01
CA LYS A 58 2.14 -2.06 -2.44
C LYS A 58 3.36 -2.64 -3.15
N PRO A 59 3.20 -3.72 -3.93
CA PRO A 59 4.28 -4.23 -4.76
C PRO A 59 4.59 -3.23 -5.88
N ALA A 60 5.87 -3.06 -6.15
CA ALA A 60 6.38 -2.19 -7.20
C ALA A 60 7.51 -2.89 -7.96
N LYS A 61 7.46 -2.86 -9.30
CA LYS A 61 8.51 -3.46 -10.14
C LYS A 61 9.53 -2.40 -10.52
N LYS A 62 10.81 -2.70 -10.32
CA LYS A 62 11.89 -1.76 -10.60
C LYS A 62 11.99 -1.44 -12.10
N PRO A 63 12.23 -0.18 -12.50
CA PRO A 63 12.37 0.19 -13.91
C PRO A 63 13.46 -0.58 -14.63
N ALA A 64 14.55 -0.92 -13.93
CA ALA A 64 15.63 -1.74 -14.46
C ALA A 64 15.17 -3.16 -14.80
N ALA A 65 14.31 -3.75 -13.97
CA ALA A 65 13.71 -5.06 -14.24
C ALA A 65 12.76 -5.00 -15.44
N MET A 66 11.91 -3.98 -15.52
CA MET A 66 11.03 -3.76 -16.67
C MET A 66 11.83 -3.63 -17.97
N LEU A 67 12.88 -2.84 -17.97
CA LEU A 67 13.74 -2.63 -19.12
C LEU A 67 14.51 -3.90 -19.52
N ARG A 68 15.02 -4.63 -18.54
CA ARG A 68 15.68 -5.93 -18.78
C ARG A 68 14.70 -6.92 -19.45
N ASP A 69 13.48 -7.03 -18.94
CA ASP A 69 12.48 -7.95 -19.45
C ASP A 69 12.05 -7.52 -20.86
N PHE A 70 11.92 -6.23 -21.13
CA PHE A 70 11.68 -5.68 -22.46
C PHE A 70 12.77 -6.09 -23.47
N ILE A 71 14.04 -5.85 -23.12
CA ILE A 71 15.18 -6.20 -23.98
C ILE A 71 15.28 -7.72 -24.18
N LYS A 72 15.06 -8.51 -23.13
CA LYS A 72 15.07 -9.98 -23.20
C LYS A 72 14.02 -10.53 -24.16
N ASN A 73 12.90 -9.83 -24.31
CA ASN A 73 11.80 -10.19 -25.20
C ASN A 73 11.90 -9.53 -26.60
N GLY A 74 13.08 -9.06 -26.98
CA GLY A 74 13.32 -8.51 -28.31
C GLY A 74 13.13 -7.01 -28.46
N GLY A 75 12.87 -6.32 -27.36
CA GLY A 75 12.79 -4.87 -27.33
C GLY A 75 14.16 -4.21 -27.51
N ARG A 76 14.14 -3.00 -28.07
CA ARG A 76 15.31 -2.14 -28.25
C ARG A 76 15.04 -0.77 -27.70
N VAL A 77 16.06 -0.17 -27.07
CA VAL A 77 16.01 1.21 -26.56
C VAL A 77 17.17 2.00 -27.15
N GLU A 78 16.86 3.19 -27.64
CA GLU A 78 17.83 4.18 -28.11
C GLU A 78 17.66 5.45 -27.29
N TRP A 79 18.67 5.77 -26.48
CA TRP A 79 18.68 6.98 -25.67
C TRP A 79 19.20 8.15 -26.49
N HIS A 80 18.39 9.18 -26.66
CA HIS A 80 18.75 10.42 -27.34
C HIS A 80 19.33 11.43 -26.38
N ALA A 81 18.80 11.47 -25.12
CA ALA A 81 19.33 12.30 -24.05
C ALA A 81 19.05 11.65 -22.70
N LEU A 82 20.00 11.76 -21.79
CA LEU A 82 19.87 11.32 -20.39
C LEU A 82 20.70 12.24 -19.50
N SER A 83 20.04 13.16 -18.83
CA SER A 83 20.63 14.17 -17.95
C SER A 83 19.71 14.48 -16.78
N ASP A 84 20.10 15.39 -15.93
CA ASP A 84 19.27 15.89 -14.83
C ASP A 84 18.08 16.75 -15.33
N GLU A 85 18.04 17.12 -16.59
CA GLU A 85 17.00 17.96 -17.17
C GLU A 85 16.03 17.15 -18.04
N VAL A 86 16.51 16.06 -18.67
CA VAL A 86 15.71 15.30 -19.63
C VAL A 86 16.15 13.83 -19.71
N ALA A 87 15.14 12.95 -19.84
CA ALA A 87 15.29 11.59 -20.33
C ALA A 87 14.46 11.47 -21.62
N ASP A 88 15.09 11.22 -22.75
CA ASP A 88 14.48 11.10 -24.06
C ASP A 88 14.99 9.82 -24.74
N ALA A 89 14.09 8.92 -25.06
CA ALA A 89 14.46 7.67 -25.70
C ALA A 89 13.37 7.16 -26.64
N THR A 90 13.80 6.39 -27.65
CA THR A 90 12.93 5.61 -28.51
C THR A 90 12.96 4.14 -28.08
N PHE A 91 11.78 3.58 -27.90
CA PHE A 91 11.58 2.17 -27.54
C PHE A 91 10.85 1.47 -28.69
N SER A 92 11.38 0.33 -29.13
CA SER A 92 10.84 -0.45 -30.23
C SER A 92 10.70 -1.90 -29.82
N HIS A 93 9.54 -2.51 -30.11
CA HIS A 93 9.29 -3.93 -29.84
C HIS A 93 8.60 -4.59 -31.03
N PRO A 94 8.98 -5.83 -31.41
CA PRO A 94 8.41 -6.48 -32.61
C PRO A 94 6.89 -6.58 -32.62
N SER A 95 6.26 -6.79 -31.47
CA SER A 95 4.80 -6.92 -31.32
C SER A 95 4.10 -5.66 -30.85
N GLY A 96 4.81 -4.66 -30.33
CA GLY A 96 4.23 -3.46 -29.73
C GLY A 96 4.50 -2.16 -30.51
N GLY A 97 5.25 -2.25 -31.61
CA GLY A 97 5.61 -1.08 -32.42
C GLY A 97 6.71 -0.24 -31.80
N THR A 98 6.69 1.06 -32.08
CA THR A 98 7.73 2.00 -31.64
C THR A 98 7.11 3.22 -31.01
N VAL A 99 7.66 3.66 -29.89
CA VAL A 99 7.29 4.91 -29.23
C VAL A 99 8.54 5.69 -28.85
N ARG A 100 8.51 7.00 -29.03
CA ARG A 100 9.48 7.92 -28.42
C ARG A 100 8.84 8.55 -27.21
N VAL A 101 9.50 8.43 -26.06
CA VAL A 101 9.05 9.00 -24.81
C VAL A 101 10.09 10.00 -24.30
N LYS A 102 9.61 11.20 -23.97
CA LYS A 102 10.42 12.24 -23.39
C LYS A 102 9.82 12.65 -22.04
N TRP A 103 10.67 12.64 -21.03
CA TRP A 103 10.40 13.24 -19.72
C TRP A 103 11.43 14.32 -19.43
N ASP A 104 10.97 15.52 -19.15
CA ASP A 104 11.79 16.66 -18.73
C ASP A 104 11.24 17.24 -17.42
N MET A 105 11.99 18.17 -16.85
CA MET A 105 11.57 18.82 -15.59
C MET A 105 10.30 19.65 -15.74
N ALA A 106 9.98 20.13 -16.95
CA ALA A 106 8.70 20.81 -17.20
C ALA A 106 7.52 19.83 -17.12
N LYS A 107 7.65 18.62 -17.70
CA LYS A 107 6.65 17.55 -17.57
C LYS A 107 6.51 17.10 -16.12
N ALA A 108 7.63 16.97 -15.39
CA ALA A 108 7.64 16.65 -13.97
C ALA A 108 6.95 17.74 -13.12
N ALA A 109 7.20 19.02 -13.42
CA ALA A 109 6.55 20.13 -12.74
C ALA A 109 5.03 20.15 -12.99
N LYS A 110 4.59 19.90 -14.24
CA LYS A 110 3.16 19.78 -14.58
C LYS A 110 2.49 18.63 -13.81
N ALA A 111 3.21 17.54 -13.56
CA ALA A 111 2.76 16.41 -12.77
C ALA A 111 2.91 16.64 -11.24
N GLN A 112 3.32 17.85 -10.80
CA GLN A 112 3.55 18.22 -9.40
C GLN A 112 4.61 17.34 -8.69
N LEU A 113 5.62 16.88 -9.44
CA LEU A 113 6.67 16.00 -8.94
C LEU A 113 7.97 16.73 -8.62
N GLY A 114 8.31 17.76 -9.38
CA GLY A 114 9.61 18.45 -9.31
C GLY A 114 9.96 19.07 -7.96
N GLY A 115 8.97 19.28 -7.09
CA GLY A 115 9.15 19.80 -5.72
C GLY A 115 9.57 18.74 -4.69
N ARG A 116 9.45 17.45 -5.02
CA ARG A 116 9.69 16.34 -4.09
C ARG A 116 11.17 16.05 -3.91
N ASP A 117 11.55 15.56 -2.73
CA ASP A 117 12.94 15.35 -2.31
C ASP A 117 13.76 14.51 -3.28
N MET A 118 13.23 13.37 -3.74
CA MET A 118 13.94 12.49 -4.67
C MET A 118 14.16 13.13 -6.04
N TRP A 119 13.20 13.92 -6.50
CA TRP A 119 13.30 14.66 -7.76
C TRP A 119 14.35 15.78 -7.72
N LYS A 120 14.55 16.39 -6.55
CA LYS A 120 15.60 17.38 -6.33
C LYS A 120 16.99 16.75 -6.22
N LYS A 121 17.08 15.59 -5.54
CA LYS A 121 18.37 14.93 -5.27
C LYS A 121 18.87 14.09 -6.44
N TYR A 122 17.95 13.43 -7.17
CA TYR A 122 18.28 12.47 -8.22
C TYR A 122 17.38 12.66 -9.45
N PRO A 123 17.36 13.85 -10.07
CA PRO A 123 16.44 14.16 -11.16
C PRO A 123 16.59 13.21 -12.36
N SER A 124 17.82 12.91 -12.78
CA SER A 124 18.09 12.00 -13.89
C SER A 124 17.52 10.60 -13.66
N ALA A 125 17.66 10.05 -12.45
CA ALA A 125 17.12 8.73 -12.11
C ALA A 125 15.59 8.75 -12.15
N MET A 126 14.96 9.81 -11.65
CA MET A 126 13.50 9.97 -11.62
C MET A 126 12.93 10.14 -13.04
N LEU A 127 13.56 10.98 -13.86
CA LEU A 127 13.19 11.18 -15.25
C LEU A 127 13.32 9.88 -16.06
N ARG A 128 14.43 9.14 -15.88
CA ARG A 128 14.66 7.85 -16.50
C ARG A 128 13.59 6.81 -16.11
N SER A 129 13.29 6.73 -14.82
CA SER A 129 12.26 5.80 -14.28
C SER A 129 10.91 6.05 -14.95
N ARG A 130 10.47 7.32 -15.00
CA ARG A 130 9.23 7.72 -15.64
C ARG A 130 9.22 7.45 -17.15
N CYS A 131 10.32 7.72 -17.84
CA CYS A 131 10.48 7.46 -19.26
C CYS A 131 10.32 5.96 -19.57
N VAL A 132 11.00 5.10 -18.82
CA VAL A 132 10.90 3.64 -18.98
C VAL A 132 9.48 3.15 -18.66
N ALA A 133 8.90 3.55 -17.54
CA ALA A 133 7.58 3.08 -17.13
C ALA A 133 6.49 3.45 -18.16
N GLU A 134 6.50 4.69 -18.66
CA GLU A 134 5.56 5.15 -19.68
C GLU A 134 5.73 4.37 -21.00
N ALA A 135 6.98 4.17 -21.43
CA ALA A 135 7.28 3.42 -22.63
C ALA A 135 6.85 1.94 -22.54
N MET A 136 7.16 1.27 -21.42
CA MET A 136 6.79 -0.13 -21.24
C MET A 136 5.28 -0.33 -21.30
N ARG A 137 4.51 0.56 -20.68
CA ARG A 137 3.03 0.50 -20.75
C ARG A 137 2.50 0.68 -22.17
N ALA A 138 3.21 1.45 -23.00
CA ALA A 138 2.80 1.73 -24.36
C ALA A 138 3.14 0.60 -25.35
N VAL A 139 4.37 0.06 -25.28
CA VAL A 139 4.88 -0.86 -26.31
C VAL A 139 5.04 -2.31 -25.85
N PHE A 140 5.15 -2.56 -24.54
CA PHE A 140 5.29 -3.89 -23.98
C PHE A 140 4.75 -3.99 -22.55
N PRO A 141 3.41 -3.88 -22.37
CA PRO A 141 2.79 -3.87 -21.03
C PRO A 141 3.15 -5.08 -20.15
N ALA A 142 3.43 -6.23 -20.79
CA ALA A 142 3.86 -7.43 -20.06
C ALA A 142 5.12 -7.21 -19.20
N ALA A 143 6.02 -6.29 -19.59
CA ALA A 143 7.20 -5.97 -18.79
C ALA A 143 6.86 -5.35 -17.44
N THR A 144 5.69 -4.71 -17.31
CA THR A 144 5.27 -4.08 -16.05
C THR A 144 4.61 -5.06 -15.09
N GLY A 145 4.08 -6.18 -15.61
CA GLY A 145 3.26 -7.11 -14.81
C GLY A 145 2.03 -6.43 -14.18
N GLY A 146 1.56 -5.30 -14.75
CA GLY A 146 0.47 -4.50 -14.18
C GLY A 146 0.89 -3.64 -12.97
N LEU A 147 2.17 -3.62 -12.62
CA LEU A 147 2.69 -2.91 -11.45
C LEU A 147 3.22 -1.51 -11.82
N TYR A 148 3.25 -0.66 -10.81
CA TYR A 148 3.92 0.64 -10.86
C TYR A 148 5.41 0.49 -10.50
N THR A 149 6.21 1.52 -10.82
CA THR A 149 7.59 1.56 -10.34
C THR A 149 7.64 2.06 -8.89
N PRO A 150 8.72 1.77 -8.13
CA PRO A 150 8.90 2.28 -6.77
C PRO A 150 8.79 3.80 -6.69
N GLU A 151 9.31 4.51 -7.68
CA GLU A 151 9.24 5.96 -7.79
C GLU A 151 7.80 6.45 -8.00
N GLU A 152 7.04 5.74 -8.85
CA GLU A 152 5.64 6.07 -9.08
C GLU A 152 4.79 5.84 -7.83
N VAL A 153 4.99 4.73 -7.13
CA VAL A 153 4.26 4.45 -5.88
C VAL A 153 4.57 5.49 -4.81
N ARG A 154 5.84 5.92 -4.68
CA ARG A 154 6.22 7.01 -3.75
C ARG A 154 5.63 8.35 -4.16
N ASP A 155 5.47 8.59 -5.46
CA ASP A 155 4.92 9.82 -6.01
C ASP A 155 3.39 9.87 -5.98
N MET A 156 2.72 8.73 -5.90
CA MET A 156 1.29 8.70 -5.64
C MET A 156 1.04 9.40 -4.31
N THR A 157 0.15 10.39 -4.30
CA THR A 157 -0.34 10.97 -3.05
C THR A 157 -0.78 9.77 -2.19
N PRO A 158 -0.40 9.68 -0.92
CA PRO A 158 -1.02 8.70 -0.06
C PRO A 158 -2.52 8.91 -0.23
N VAL A 159 -3.20 7.98 -0.84
CA VAL A 159 -4.64 7.86 -0.61
C VAL A 159 -4.68 7.84 0.90
N ASP A 160 -5.47 8.73 1.48
CA ASP A 160 -5.73 8.70 2.91
C ASP A 160 -6.12 7.26 3.24
N ASN A 161 -5.09 6.45 3.55
CA ASN A 161 -5.21 5.05 3.93
C ASN A 161 -5.69 4.96 5.39
N SER A 162 -6.40 5.95 5.86
CA SER A 162 -7.36 5.82 6.94
C SER A 162 -8.55 4.93 6.52
N ARG A 163 -8.44 4.25 5.37
CA ARG A 163 -9.22 3.04 5.11
C ARG A 163 -8.65 1.94 6.00
N PRO A 164 -9.49 1.35 6.83
CA PRO A 164 -9.11 0.29 7.76
C PRO A 164 -8.60 -1.01 7.10
N ASP A 165 -8.44 -1.02 5.79
CA ASP A 165 -8.13 -2.21 4.98
C ASP A 165 -6.62 -2.49 4.86
N ASP A 166 -5.75 -1.59 5.37
CA ASP A 166 -4.31 -1.88 5.50
C ASP A 166 -4.03 -2.67 6.79
N ILE A 167 -4.72 -3.79 6.97
CA ILE A 167 -4.25 -4.84 7.87
C ILE A 167 -3.09 -5.51 7.15
N VAL A 168 -1.91 -4.92 7.26
CA VAL A 168 -0.65 -5.56 6.89
C VAL A 168 -0.47 -6.73 7.85
N GLY A 169 -0.84 -7.93 7.40
CA GLY A 169 -0.22 -9.20 7.79
C GLY A 169 0.03 -9.50 9.26
N GLU A 170 -0.74 -8.99 10.20
CA GLU A 170 -0.87 -9.65 11.49
C GLU A 170 -1.80 -10.85 11.26
N VAL A 171 -1.29 -12.06 11.52
CA VAL A 171 -2.12 -13.26 11.50
C VAL A 171 -3.16 -13.08 12.61
N VAL A 172 -4.32 -12.59 12.21
CA VAL A 172 -5.45 -12.40 13.12
C VAL A 172 -5.90 -13.80 13.52
N SER A 173 -5.79 -14.14 14.79
CA SER A 173 -6.23 -15.43 15.31
C SER A 173 -7.74 -15.58 15.14
N GLU A 174 -8.24 -16.84 15.09
CA GLU A 174 -9.69 -17.09 15.10
C GLU A 174 -10.36 -16.48 16.34
N ASP A 175 -9.66 -16.47 17.46
CA ASP A 175 -10.12 -15.84 18.70
C ASP A 175 -10.26 -14.32 18.56
N ASP A 176 -9.33 -13.66 17.88
CA ASP A 176 -9.43 -12.21 17.61
C ASP A 176 -10.57 -11.87 16.65
N LEU A 177 -10.84 -12.74 15.68
CA LEU A 177 -11.99 -12.58 14.78
C LEU A 177 -13.32 -12.71 15.54
N LEU A 178 -13.44 -13.71 16.39
CA LEU A 178 -14.62 -13.90 17.25
C LEU A 178 -14.80 -12.71 18.21
N ARG A 179 -13.74 -12.29 18.86
CA ARG A 179 -13.73 -11.14 19.77
C ARG A 179 -14.12 -9.85 19.03
N ARG A 180 -13.64 -9.66 17.79
CA ARG A 180 -14.01 -8.54 16.93
C ARG A 180 -15.51 -8.54 16.62
N ASP A 181 -16.05 -9.68 16.20
CA ASP A 181 -17.46 -9.78 15.81
C ASP A 181 -18.39 -9.54 17.00
N LEU A 182 -18.00 -9.98 18.19
CA LEU A 182 -18.70 -9.67 19.43
C LEU A 182 -18.65 -8.15 19.75
N ALA A 183 -17.49 -7.53 19.63
CA ALA A 183 -17.34 -6.10 19.89
C ALA A 183 -18.12 -5.23 18.88
N VAL A 184 -18.16 -5.62 17.61
CA VAL A 184 -18.96 -4.96 16.57
C VAL A 184 -20.46 -5.08 16.90
N THR A 185 -20.89 -6.24 17.36
CA THR A 185 -22.27 -6.49 17.79
C THR A 185 -22.62 -5.59 19.00
N GLU A 186 -21.76 -5.52 20.02
CA GLU A 186 -21.95 -4.62 21.17
C GLU A 186 -22.14 -3.15 20.73
N PHE A 187 -21.38 -2.68 19.76
CA PHE A 187 -21.55 -1.32 19.22
C PHE A 187 -22.88 -1.14 18.48
N ARG A 188 -23.29 -2.13 17.67
CA ARG A 188 -24.56 -2.06 16.93
C ARG A 188 -25.74 -2.06 17.90
N GLU A 189 -25.73 -2.93 18.88
CA GLU A 189 -26.74 -2.97 19.95
C GLU A 189 -26.84 -1.63 20.71
N ALA A 190 -25.68 -1.02 21.03
CA ALA A 190 -25.65 0.28 21.69
C ALA A 190 -26.18 1.41 20.79
N LEU A 191 -25.93 1.36 19.48
CA LEU A 191 -26.43 2.34 18.51
C LEU A 191 -27.93 2.19 18.22
N GLU A 192 -28.45 0.96 18.25
CA GLU A 192 -29.84 0.61 17.96
C GLU A 192 -30.76 0.65 19.20
N ALA A 193 -30.17 0.77 20.39
CA ALA A 193 -30.92 0.79 21.65
C ALA A 193 -32.01 1.90 21.64
N ASP A 194 -33.22 1.52 22.00
CA ASP A 194 -34.35 2.44 22.15
C ASP A 194 -34.34 3.09 23.55
N VAL A 195 -33.42 4.02 23.72
CA VAL A 195 -33.19 4.76 24.98
C VAL A 195 -32.94 6.24 24.68
N GLU A 196 -32.99 7.06 25.72
CA GLU A 196 -32.66 8.49 25.61
C GLU A 196 -31.24 8.70 25.06
N GLU A 197 -31.03 9.76 24.29
CA GLU A 197 -29.76 10.06 23.60
C GLU A 197 -28.54 10.10 24.56
N GLU A 198 -28.73 10.60 25.78
CA GLU A 198 -27.67 10.64 26.79
C GLU A 198 -27.28 9.23 27.28
N GLN A 199 -28.27 8.35 27.46
CA GLN A 199 -28.04 6.97 27.82
C GLN A 199 -27.36 6.20 26.68
N LYS A 200 -27.78 6.46 25.44
CA LYS A 200 -27.14 5.90 24.24
C LYS A 200 -25.68 6.32 24.14
N ALA A 201 -25.39 7.59 24.37
CA ALA A 201 -24.02 8.10 24.38
C ALA A 201 -23.16 7.42 25.48
N ALA A 202 -23.72 7.17 26.65
CA ALA A 202 -23.06 6.47 27.73
C ALA A 202 -22.76 4.99 27.37
N MET A 203 -23.70 4.29 26.74
CA MET A 203 -23.54 2.91 26.29
C MET A 203 -22.45 2.81 25.22
N VAL A 204 -22.50 3.62 24.18
CA VAL A 204 -21.49 3.66 23.11
C VAL A 204 -20.10 4.00 23.67
N PHE A 205 -20.04 4.93 24.63
CA PHE A 205 -18.78 5.28 25.29
C PHE A 205 -18.23 4.15 26.14
N ALA A 206 -19.06 3.36 26.81
CA ALA A 206 -18.64 2.21 27.58
C ALA A 206 -18.00 1.13 26.69
N VAL A 207 -18.65 0.81 25.56
CA VAL A 207 -18.09 -0.15 24.58
C VAL A 207 -16.79 0.40 23.99
N HIS A 208 -16.73 1.68 23.61
CA HIS A 208 -15.51 2.31 23.12
C HIS A 208 -14.37 2.19 24.15
N SER A 209 -14.62 2.55 25.42
CA SER A 209 -13.60 2.56 26.47
C SER A 209 -13.07 1.16 26.82
N LYS A 210 -13.90 0.12 26.65
CA LYS A 210 -13.54 -1.28 26.85
C LYS A 210 -12.47 -1.73 25.84
N HIS A 211 -12.49 -1.21 24.62
CA HIS A 211 -11.64 -1.68 23.54
C HIS A 211 -10.56 -0.68 23.08
N ALA A 212 -10.69 0.60 23.42
CA ALA A 212 -9.81 1.68 22.94
C ALA A 212 -8.35 1.58 23.43
N THR A 213 -8.06 0.80 24.47
CA THR A 213 -6.71 0.61 24.99
C THR A 213 -5.90 -0.44 24.22
N ASP A 214 -6.56 -1.32 23.48
CA ASP A 214 -5.97 -2.33 22.61
C ASP A 214 -6.00 -1.81 21.17
N GLU A 215 -5.02 -1.00 20.80
CA GLU A 215 -5.03 -0.27 19.53
C GLU A 215 -5.06 -1.20 18.29
N PRO A 216 -4.29 -2.30 18.20
CA PRO A 216 -4.39 -3.24 17.08
C PRO A 216 -5.78 -3.86 16.97
N PHE A 217 -6.34 -4.33 18.07
CA PHE A 217 -7.68 -4.91 18.10
C PHE A 217 -8.77 -3.87 17.75
N TYR A 218 -8.63 -2.64 18.26
CA TYR A 218 -9.56 -1.55 17.95
C TYR A 218 -9.58 -1.22 16.46
N ARG A 219 -8.44 -1.23 15.79
CA ARG A 219 -8.34 -1.06 14.32
C ARG A 219 -9.04 -2.18 13.58
N LEU A 220 -8.86 -3.42 14.01
CA LEU A 220 -9.49 -4.60 13.42
C LEU A 220 -11.03 -4.52 13.49
N MET A 221 -11.56 -4.16 14.65
CA MET A 221 -12.98 -3.94 14.88
C MET A 221 -13.52 -2.76 14.04
N TRP A 222 -12.76 -1.64 14.02
CA TRP A 222 -13.14 -0.44 13.31
C TRP A 222 -13.25 -0.65 11.80
N ALA A 223 -12.47 -1.58 11.23
CA ALA A 223 -12.49 -1.93 9.81
C ALA A 223 -13.83 -2.49 9.34
N VAL A 224 -14.53 -3.23 10.18
CA VAL A 224 -15.82 -3.90 9.87
C VAL A 224 -17.02 -2.95 9.98
N LEU A 225 -16.90 -1.89 10.78
CA LEU A 225 -17.99 -0.92 10.96
C LEU A 225 -18.18 -0.06 9.70
N GLY A 226 -19.43 0.16 9.31
CA GLY A 226 -19.78 1.04 8.19
C GLY A 226 -19.47 2.53 8.46
N SER A 227 -19.36 3.33 7.41
CA SER A 227 -19.08 4.77 7.53
C SER A 227 -20.06 5.51 8.44
N ARG A 228 -21.35 5.17 8.36
CA ARG A 228 -22.40 5.75 9.21
C ARG A 228 -22.25 5.35 10.67
N GLU A 229 -21.97 4.07 10.93
CA GLU A 229 -21.74 3.54 12.27
C GLU A 229 -20.53 4.22 12.92
N ARG A 230 -19.42 4.32 12.20
CA ARG A 230 -18.20 5.02 12.67
C ARG A 230 -18.45 6.50 12.98
N SER A 231 -19.22 7.19 12.16
CA SER A 231 -19.57 8.59 12.41
C SER A 231 -20.44 8.75 13.64
N ALA A 232 -21.43 7.87 13.82
CA ALA A 232 -22.31 7.87 14.99
C ALA A 232 -21.52 7.57 16.28
N ILE A 233 -20.66 6.55 16.27
CA ILE A 233 -19.80 6.22 17.42
C ILE A 233 -18.92 7.41 17.81
N LYS A 234 -18.27 8.07 16.87
CA LYS A 234 -17.45 9.26 17.14
C LYS A 234 -18.27 10.39 17.78
N ALA A 235 -19.47 10.63 17.30
CA ALA A 235 -20.37 11.67 17.84
C ALA A 235 -20.77 11.37 19.28
N TYR A 236 -21.22 10.15 19.56
CA TYR A 236 -21.63 9.73 20.91
C TYR A 236 -20.45 9.70 21.90
N VAL A 237 -19.27 9.25 21.47
CA VAL A 237 -18.05 9.28 22.30
C VAL A 237 -17.67 10.72 22.66
N ALA A 238 -17.77 11.66 21.70
CA ALA A 238 -17.50 13.06 21.96
C ALA A 238 -18.53 13.67 22.95
N GLN A 239 -19.80 13.36 22.76
CA GLN A 239 -20.89 13.81 23.64
C GLN A 239 -20.69 13.29 25.09
N ALA A 240 -20.40 12.01 25.26
CA ALA A 240 -20.18 11.42 26.59
C ALA A 240 -18.93 11.99 27.28
N LYS A 241 -17.86 12.30 26.54
CA LYS A 241 -16.68 12.97 27.09
C LYS A 241 -17.00 14.36 27.57
N ALA A 242 -17.71 15.17 26.77
CA ALA A 242 -18.11 16.52 27.15
C ALA A 242 -19.02 16.54 28.39
N ALA A 243 -19.99 15.61 28.48
CA ALA A 243 -20.84 15.47 29.66
C ALA A 243 -20.02 15.16 30.93
N ARG A 244 -19.04 14.27 30.86
CA ARG A 244 -18.13 13.93 31.97
C ARG A 244 -17.28 15.11 32.40
N GLU A 245 -16.71 15.87 31.48
CA GLU A 245 -15.94 17.08 31.77
C GLU A 245 -16.77 18.12 32.51
N THR A 246 -18.03 18.31 32.10
CA THR A 246 -18.95 19.23 32.75
C THR A 246 -19.25 18.81 34.20
N VAL A 247 -19.49 17.52 34.45
CA VAL A 247 -19.73 16.99 35.80
C VAL A 247 -18.50 17.18 36.67
N LEU A 248 -17.29 16.91 36.14
CA LEU A 248 -16.04 17.10 36.88
C LEU A 248 -15.75 18.57 37.16
N ALA A 249 -16.08 19.49 36.27
CA ALA A 249 -15.93 20.92 36.46
C ALA A 249 -16.89 21.43 37.58
N ASN A 250 -18.15 20.99 37.57
CA ASN A 250 -19.14 21.37 38.58
C ASN A 250 -18.84 20.74 39.95
N GLY A 251 -18.29 19.50 40.01
CA GLY A 251 -17.91 18.85 41.25
C GLY A 251 -16.63 19.41 41.91
N ARG A 252 -15.84 20.22 41.19
CA ARG A 252 -14.69 20.95 41.74
C ARG A 252 -15.03 22.34 42.29
N ALA A 253 -16.22 22.83 41.98
CA ALA A 253 -16.70 24.16 42.36
C ALA A 253 -17.62 24.12 43.63
N ALA A 254 -17.90 22.93 44.18
CA ALA A 254 -18.62 22.67 45.40
C ALA A 254 -17.68 22.13 46.48
#